data_3976cd95e758125d1c41c071bb8d4c15
#
_entry.id   3976cd95e758125d1c41c071bb8d4c15
#
_cell.length_a   1.000
_cell.length_b   1.000
_cell.length_c   1.000
_cell.angle_alpha   90.00
_cell.angle_beta   90.00
_cell.angle_gamma   90.00
#
_symmetry.space_group_name_H-M   'P 1'
#
loop_
_entity.id
_entity.type
_entity.pdbx_description
1 polymer ?
#
loop_
_entity_poly.entity_id
_entity_poly.type
_entity_poly.pdbx_seq_one_letter_code
_entity_poly.pdbx_strand_id
1 'polypeptide(L)'
;MSSHVDSPLPVRELPGEAVPYYLADGDGRSHLLLGQVGRALAGTEETAGAMSVMTALGPAGRPIPMHRHEHEHDYFFCVRGQIQVWADGESRVLYPGDVASVPAGVLHAYQFHSHYSQFMGPIAPAGWDRFFDLTGTQYAGPAYPQVDDSPPPFAKFGAAEAKFAMKYFPEEPYTEVTTGPDDSLPGTASAYFLRAGEGPRHTLFGQVAYQVMTGAESGGQLGMCATEGPRGPAIPTHVHQSTYEAIYCLEGRLRVTVDGDEHLLTRGDFVSIPAGAEHTYAMEAHLTRFAGMYGPAGMERFHEVAGQVAEHRIFPEQADPADPDRLAAAAAELDITFVG
;
A
#
# COMPACT_ATOMS: atom_id res chain seq x y z
N MET A 1 -3.11 -21.53 32.04
CA MET A 1 -1.82 -20.80 32.14
C MET A 1 -1.54 -20.28 30.76
N SER A 2 -1.76 -18.98 30.56
CA SER A 2 -1.52 -18.33 29.27
C SER A 2 -0.01 -18.19 29.12
N SER A 3 0.59 -18.94 28.20
CA SER A 3 1.94 -18.67 27.75
C SER A 3 1.91 -17.34 26.98
N HIS A 4 2.32 -16.26 27.62
CA HIS A 4 2.77 -15.10 26.88
C HIS A 4 3.99 -15.56 26.08
N VAL A 5 3.81 -15.77 24.79
CA VAL A 5 4.92 -15.82 23.86
C VAL A 5 5.46 -14.40 23.85
N ASP A 6 6.68 -14.21 24.34
CA ASP A 6 7.41 -12.96 24.16
C ASP A 6 7.64 -12.78 22.66
N SER A 7 6.68 -12.16 21.98
CA SER A 7 6.93 -11.67 20.61
C SER A 7 8.06 -10.65 20.69
N PRO A 8 9.07 -10.74 19.83
CA PRO A 8 10.09 -9.69 19.78
C PRO A 8 9.40 -8.33 19.61
N LEU A 9 9.91 -7.33 20.30
CA LEU A 9 9.41 -5.97 20.16
C LEU A 9 9.48 -5.58 18.69
N PRO A 10 8.46 -4.89 18.14
CA PRO A 10 8.47 -4.45 16.75
C PRO A 10 9.73 -3.65 16.43
N VAL A 11 10.26 -3.86 15.25
CA VAL A 11 11.46 -3.16 14.77
C VAL A 11 11.06 -1.72 14.49
N ARG A 12 11.68 -0.77 15.19
CA ARG A 12 11.42 0.67 15.00
C ARG A 12 12.12 1.25 13.77
N GLU A 13 13.17 0.58 13.31
CA GLU A 13 13.95 0.96 12.15
C GLU A 13 13.84 -0.14 11.08
N LEU A 14 14.07 0.23 9.83
CA LEU A 14 14.11 -0.73 8.75
C LEU A 14 15.38 -1.60 8.87
N PRO A 15 15.30 -2.90 8.54
CA PRO A 15 16.44 -3.82 8.71
C PRO A 15 17.62 -3.53 7.78
N GLY A 16 17.40 -2.84 6.65
CA GLY A 16 18.43 -2.54 5.65
C GLY A 16 18.80 -3.74 4.77
N GLU A 17 17.99 -4.78 4.77
CA GLU A 17 18.15 -5.97 3.94
C GLU A 17 16.79 -6.66 3.71
N ALA A 18 16.72 -7.53 2.70
CA ALA A 18 15.50 -8.24 2.32
C ALA A 18 15.28 -9.46 3.22
N VAL A 19 14.77 -9.21 4.43
CA VAL A 19 14.37 -10.22 5.43
C VAL A 19 12.92 -9.99 5.86
N PRO A 20 12.21 -10.99 6.41
CA PRO A 20 10.91 -10.76 7.03
C PRO A 20 11.01 -9.81 8.23
N TYR A 21 10.08 -8.85 8.34
CA TYR A 21 9.96 -8.00 9.53
C TYR A 21 8.57 -7.43 9.69
N TYR A 22 8.30 -6.94 10.89
CA TYR A 22 7.04 -6.35 11.31
C TYR A 22 7.26 -4.94 11.86
N LEU A 23 6.36 -4.02 11.51
CA LEU A 23 6.32 -2.67 12.06
C LEU A 23 4.95 -2.42 12.70
N ALA A 24 4.94 -1.89 13.91
CA ALA A 24 3.72 -1.36 14.51
C ALA A 24 3.35 0.00 13.90
N ASP A 25 2.08 0.42 14.04
CA ASP A 25 1.67 1.77 13.62
C ASP A 25 2.56 2.82 14.31
N GLY A 26 3.22 3.60 13.52
CA GLY A 26 4.19 4.61 14.00
C GLY A 26 5.66 4.23 13.84
N ASP A 27 5.98 2.97 13.66
CA ASP A 27 7.35 2.50 13.38
C ASP A 27 7.74 2.72 11.91
N GLY A 28 9.04 2.61 11.63
CA GLY A 28 9.63 2.90 10.33
C GLY A 28 10.43 4.20 10.30
N ARG A 29 11.05 4.50 9.15
CA ARG A 29 11.90 5.69 9.00
C ARG A 29 11.06 6.92 8.67
N SER A 30 10.94 7.84 9.62
CA SER A 30 10.02 8.99 9.54
C SER A 30 10.73 10.32 9.39
N HIS A 31 10.18 11.18 8.52
CA HIS A 31 10.65 12.53 8.29
C HIS A 31 9.51 13.53 8.26
N LEU A 32 9.73 14.69 8.86
CA LEU A 32 8.83 15.84 8.77
C LEU A 32 9.17 16.65 7.53
N LEU A 33 8.17 16.92 6.71
CA LEU A 33 8.27 17.75 5.52
C LEU A 33 6.96 18.51 5.28
N LEU A 34 7.02 19.84 5.22
CA LEU A 34 5.84 20.70 4.98
C LEU A 34 4.68 20.44 5.96
N GLY A 35 4.96 20.19 7.24
CA GLY A 35 3.97 19.90 8.27
C GLY A 35 3.37 18.48 8.21
N GLN A 36 3.86 17.65 7.34
CA GLN A 36 3.44 16.26 7.17
C GLN A 36 4.57 15.32 7.56
N VAL A 37 4.22 14.14 8.03
CA VAL A 37 5.19 13.07 8.32
C VAL A 37 5.13 12.05 7.19
N GLY A 38 6.18 12.00 6.39
CA GLY A 38 6.45 10.91 5.46
C GLY A 38 7.19 9.79 6.19
N ARG A 39 6.70 8.56 6.07
CA ARG A 39 7.27 7.40 6.75
C ARG A 39 7.51 6.28 5.75
N ALA A 40 8.75 5.81 5.63
CA ALA A 40 9.09 4.61 4.90
C ALA A 40 8.82 3.38 5.77
N LEU A 41 8.03 2.46 5.23
CA LEU A 41 7.76 1.14 5.80
C LEU A 41 8.64 0.07 5.17
N ALA A 42 9.03 0.25 3.91
CA ALA A 42 10.02 -0.54 3.19
C ALA A 42 10.69 0.33 2.11
N GLY A 43 11.95 0.09 1.83
CA GLY A 43 12.72 0.78 0.81
C GLY A 43 13.44 -0.20 -0.13
N THR A 44 14.43 0.31 -0.83
CA THR A 44 15.19 -0.46 -1.83
C THR A 44 15.84 -1.71 -1.25
N GLU A 45 16.42 -1.59 -0.07
CA GLU A 45 17.16 -2.68 0.57
C GLU A 45 16.20 -3.78 1.05
N GLU A 46 15.07 -3.42 1.64
CA GLU A 46 14.10 -4.36 2.20
C GLU A 46 13.33 -5.12 1.13
N THR A 47 13.12 -4.49 -0.03
CA THR A 47 12.30 -5.06 -1.12
C THR A 47 13.14 -5.60 -2.28
N ALA A 48 14.47 -5.63 -2.12
CA ALA A 48 15.40 -5.94 -3.21
C ALA A 48 15.15 -5.08 -4.48
N GLY A 49 14.71 -3.85 -4.30
CA GLY A 49 14.45 -2.90 -5.39
C GLY A 49 13.05 -2.96 -6.01
N ALA A 50 12.17 -3.84 -5.53
CA ALA A 50 10.84 -4.01 -6.14
C ALA A 50 9.97 -2.75 -5.99
N MET A 51 9.88 -2.20 -4.78
CA MET A 51 9.09 -1.00 -4.48
C MET A 51 9.58 -0.32 -3.21
N SER A 52 9.24 0.96 -3.03
CA SER A 52 9.19 1.59 -1.71
C SER A 52 7.76 1.55 -1.20
N VAL A 53 7.53 1.24 0.07
CA VAL A 53 6.22 1.36 0.70
C VAL A 53 6.26 2.50 1.70
N MET A 54 5.39 3.50 1.47
CA MET A 54 5.38 4.75 2.22
C MET A 54 4.01 4.99 2.85
N THR A 55 4.00 5.70 3.98
CA THR A 55 2.81 6.42 4.44
C THR A 55 3.11 7.90 4.54
N ALA A 56 2.12 8.74 4.27
CA ALA A 56 2.17 10.15 4.60
C ALA A 56 0.95 10.52 5.45
N LEU A 57 1.17 11.28 6.50
CA LEU A 57 0.12 11.72 7.41
C LEU A 57 0.31 13.18 7.82
N GLY A 58 -0.79 13.87 8.04
CA GLY A 58 -0.73 15.26 8.44
C GLY A 58 -2.11 15.89 8.64
N PRO A 59 -2.13 17.16 9.10
CA PRO A 59 -3.34 17.97 9.21
C PRO A 59 -3.75 18.52 7.85
N ALA A 60 -4.95 19.10 7.78
CA ALA A 60 -5.36 19.95 6.66
C ALA A 60 -4.31 21.05 6.42
N GLY A 61 -3.94 21.24 5.17
CA GLY A 61 -2.86 22.14 4.80
C GLY A 61 -2.97 22.64 3.36
N ARG A 62 -1.90 23.21 2.87
CA ARG A 62 -1.79 23.58 1.44
C ARG A 62 -1.48 22.34 0.62
N PRO A 63 -1.81 22.34 -0.69
CA PRO A 63 -1.37 21.27 -1.57
C PRO A 63 0.17 21.24 -1.64
N ILE A 64 0.72 20.04 -1.80
CA ILE A 64 2.13 19.91 -2.14
C ILE A 64 2.34 20.49 -3.55
N PRO A 65 3.56 20.96 -3.89
CA PRO A 65 3.84 21.47 -5.22
C PRO A 65 3.47 20.46 -6.30
N MET A 66 2.84 20.94 -7.38
CA MET A 66 2.59 20.14 -8.58
C MET A 66 3.92 19.63 -9.14
N HIS A 67 4.04 18.33 -9.40
CA HIS A 67 5.26 17.69 -9.85
C HIS A 67 4.99 16.43 -10.66
N ARG A 68 6.01 15.88 -11.27
CA ARG A 68 5.99 14.58 -11.90
C ARG A 68 7.29 13.83 -11.65
N HIS A 69 7.21 12.53 -11.63
CA HIS A 69 8.34 11.60 -11.64
C HIS A 69 8.55 11.07 -13.06
N GLU A 70 9.79 10.88 -13.48
CA GLU A 70 10.06 10.34 -14.82
C GLU A 70 10.01 8.81 -14.86
N HIS A 71 10.19 8.15 -13.72
CA HIS A 71 10.36 6.70 -13.66
C HIS A 71 9.43 6.01 -12.66
N GLU A 72 9.02 6.70 -11.60
CA GLU A 72 8.25 6.11 -10.52
C GLU A 72 6.74 6.21 -10.79
N HIS A 73 6.05 5.15 -10.44
CA HIS A 73 4.61 5.07 -10.36
C HIS A 73 4.17 5.29 -8.92
N ASP A 74 3.42 6.34 -8.66
CA ASP A 74 2.88 6.66 -7.34
C ASP A 74 1.48 6.10 -7.17
N TYR A 75 1.20 5.62 -5.97
CA TYR A 75 -0.10 5.11 -5.61
C TYR A 75 -0.58 5.67 -4.27
N PHE A 76 -1.79 6.17 -4.24
CA PHE A 76 -2.41 6.79 -3.08
C PHE A 76 -3.61 5.96 -2.62
N PHE A 77 -3.45 5.18 -1.56
CA PHE A 77 -4.55 4.51 -0.88
C PHE A 77 -4.92 5.34 0.35
N CYS A 78 -6.11 5.95 0.34
CA CYS A 78 -6.57 6.76 1.47
C CYS A 78 -6.87 5.84 2.67
N VAL A 79 -6.11 5.99 3.74
CA VAL A 79 -6.28 5.20 4.98
C VAL A 79 -7.20 5.93 5.96
N ARG A 80 -7.09 7.26 6.02
CA ARG A 80 -7.83 8.08 6.98
C ARG A 80 -8.02 9.50 6.48
N GLY A 81 -9.15 10.09 6.86
CA GLY A 81 -9.46 11.50 6.59
C GLY A 81 -9.88 11.74 5.15
N GLN A 82 -9.48 12.87 4.58
CA GLN A 82 -9.81 13.28 3.23
C GLN A 82 -8.55 13.79 2.54
N ILE A 83 -8.29 13.29 1.34
CA ILE A 83 -7.11 13.60 0.57
C ILE A 83 -7.55 13.98 -0.83
N GLN A 84 -7.33 15.21 -1.24
CA GLN A 84 -7.51 15.58 -2.65
C GLN A 84 -6.25 15.22 -3.41
N VAL A 85 -6.41 14.53 -4.54
CA VAL A 85 -5.33 14.19 -5.46
C VAL A 85 -5.65 14.81 -6.82
N TRP A 86 -4.65 15.45 -7.41
CA TRP A 86 -4.63 15.91 -8.79
C TRP A 86 -3.76 14.98 -9.60
N ALA A 87 -4.27 14.48 -10.71
CA ALA A 87 -3.54 13.63 -11.63
C ALA A 87 -4.08 13.79 -13.05
N ASP A 88 -3.20 14.03 -14.02
CA ASP A 88 -3.52 14.15 -15.45
C ASP A 88 -4.64 15.16 -15.76
N GLY A 89 -4.66 16.29 -15.05
CA GLY A 89 -5.67 17.36 -15.22
C GLY A 89 -7.00 17.10 -14.52
N GLU A 90 -7.22 15.93 -13.94
CA GLU A 90 -8.35 15.61 -13.07
C GLU A 90 -8.03 15.82 -11.60
N SER A 91 -9.05 15.94 -10.77
CA SER A 91 -8.93 16.06 -9.33
C SER A 91 -10.07 15.35 -8.61
N ARG A 92 -9.73 14.56 -7.59
CA ARG A 92 -10.71 13.85 -6.75
C ARG A 92 -10.37 13.99 -5.28
N VAL A 93 -11.41 14.04 -4.44
CA VAL A 93 -11.26 13.90 -2.98
C VAL A 93 -11.45 12.42 -2.65
N LEU A 94 -10.39 11.82 -2.14
CA LEU A 94 -10.36 10.43 -1.67
C LEU A 94 -10.81 10.35 -0.22
N TYR A 95 -11.63 9.35 0.07
CA TYR A 95 -12.06 8.92 1.40
C TYR A 95 -11.43 7.58 1.76
N PRO A 96 -11.49 7.12 3.03
CA PRO A 96 -10.89 5.84 3.41
C PRO A 96 -11.31 4.67 2.54
N GLY A 97 -10.35 4.01 1.92
CA GLY A 97 -10.53 2.94 0.95
C GLY A 97 -10.51 3.37 -0.52
N ASP A 98 -10.64 4.67 -0.81
CA ASP A 98 -10.48 5.18 -2.18
C ASP A 98 -8.99 5.21 -2.56
N VAL A 99 -8.74 5.14 -3.86
CA VAL A 99 -7.39 5.14 -4.40
C VAL A 99 -7.22 6.10 -5.57
N ALA A 100 -5.99 6.57 -5.76
CA ALA A 100 -5.53 7.21 -6.98
C ALA A 100 -4.21 6.56 -7.42
N SER A 101 -4.09 6.32 -8.71
CA SER A 101 -2.91 5.74 -9.35
C SER A 101 -2.32 6.74 -10.33
N VAL A 102 -1.02 6.98 -10.23
CA VAL A 102 -0.31 8.01 -11.00
C VAL A 102 0.94 7.40 -11.63
N PRO A 103 0.87 6.99 -12.89
CA PRO A 103 2.01 6.46 -13.61
C PRO A 103 3.14 7.48 -13.79
N ALA A 104 4.34 6.98 -14.05
CA ALA A 104 5.49 7.80 -14.41
C ALA A 104 5.16 8.80 -15.52
N GLY A 105 5.67 10.02 -15.42
CA GLY A 105 5.45 11.11 -16.37
C GLY A 105 4.15 11.89 -16.16
N VAL A 106 3.23 11.43 -15.34
CA VAL A 106 1.97 12.13 -15.08
C VAL A 106 2.16 13.24 -14.05
N LEU A 107 1.66 14.42 -14.37
CA LEU A 107 1.67 15.59 -13.50
C LEU A 107 0.64 15.39 -12.37
N HIS A 108 1.09 15.56 -11.10
CA HIS A 108 0.24 15.30 -9.96
C HIS A 108 0.61 16.12 -8.72
N ALA A 109 -0.31 16.15 -7.79
CA ALA A 109 -0.16 16.70 -6.43
C ALA A 109 -1.21 16.10 -5.50
N TYR A 110 -1.06 16.32 -4.21
CA TYR A 110 -2.09 16.03 -3.24
C TYR A 110 -2.22 17.10 -2.16
N GLN A 111 -3.36 17.09 -1.45
CA GLN A 111 -3.65 17.98 -0.31
C GLN A 111 -4.44 17.23 0.75
N PHE A 112 -4.07 17.40 2.00
CA PHE A 112 -4.86 16.94 3.13
C PHE A 112 -5.94 17.94 3.51
N HIS A 113 -7.18 17.45 3.72
CA HIS A 113 -8.34 18.27 4.05
C HIS A 113 -8.89 18.05 5.47
N SER A 114 -8.58 16.93 6.09
CA SER A 114 -9.05 16.62 7.45
C SER A 114 -8.03 17.02 8.51
N HIS A 115 -8.50 17.14 9.76
CA HIS A 115 -7.62 17.34 10.91
C HIS A 115 -6.54 16.24 11.01
N TYR A 116 -6.85 15.04 10.61
CA TYR A 116 -5.91 13.94 10.46
C TYR A 116 -6.20 13.20 9.15
N SER A 117 -5.33 13.36 8.19
CA SER A 117 -5.37 12.62 6.92
C SER A 117 -4.14 11.72 6.83
N GLN A 118 -4.32 10.56 6.22
CA GLN A 118 -3.25 9.59 6.01
C GLN A 118 -3.52 8.80 4.74
N PHE A 119 -2.51 8.63 3.91
CA PHE A 119 -2.49 7.62 2.86
C PHE A 119 -1.32 6.66 3.05
N MET A 120 -1.43 5.51 2.45
CA MET A 120 -0.38 4.53 2.23
C MET A 120 -0.24 4.36 0.71
N GLY A 121 0.98 4.18 0.23
CA GLY A 121 1.23 3.94 -1.17
C GLY A 121 2.52 3.19 -1.43
N PRO A 122 2.46 2.10 -2.21
CA PRO A 122 3.64 1.59 -2.86
C PRO A 122 4.07 2.52 -3.99
N ILE A 123 5.37 2.63 -4.20
CA ILE A 123 5.99 3.44 -5.26
C ILE A 123 7.00 2.53 -5.96
N ALA A 124 6.86 2.34 -7.26
CA ALA A 124 7.78 1.50 -8.03
C ALA A 124 8.36 2.22 -9.26
N PRO A 125 9.64 1.96 -9.58
CA PRO A 125 10.58 1.13 -8.83
C PRO A 125 10.92 1.72 -7.45
N ALA A 126 11.58 0.94 -6.59
CA ALA A 126 12.03 1.41 -5.28
C ALA A 126 13.03 2.57 -5.37
N GLY A 127 13.17 3.34 -4.27
CA GLY A 127 14.13 4.44 -4.15
C GLY A 127 13.53 5.77 -3.71
N TRP A 128 12.20 5.91 -3.86
CA TRP A 128 11.51 7.13 -3.47
C TRP A 128 11.52 7.39 -1.95
N ASP A 129 11.65 6.37 -1.14
CA ASP A 129 11.84 6.48 0.31
C ASP A 129 13.02 7.40 0.68
N ARG A 130 14.05 7.46 -0.16
CA ARG A 130 15.23 8.32 0.00
C ARG A 130 14.96 9.81 -0.30
N PHE A 131 13.83 10.13 -0.93
CA PHE A 131 13.42 11.52 -1.13
C PHE A 131 13.21 12.23 0.21
N PHE A 132 12.56 11.56 1.16
CA PHE A 132 12.34 12.14 2.48
C PHE A 132 13.62 12.26 3.32
N ASP A 133 14.58 11.35 3.14
CA ASP A 133 15.92 11.46 3.76
C ASP A 133 16.62 12.75 3.29
N LEU A 134 16.48 13.11 2.01
CA LEU A 134 17.09 14.29 1.44
C LEU A 134 16.35 15.57 1.83
N THR A 135 15.04 15.57 1.70
CA THR A 135 14.22 16.80 1.76
C THR A 135 13.67 17.11 3.14
N GLY A 136 13.34 16.07 3.91
CA GLY A 136 12.73 16.19 5.24
C GLY A 136 13.74 16.42 6.37
N THR A 137 13.20 16.42 7.58
CA THR A 137 13.95 16.39 8.83
C THR A 137 13.52 15.16 9.61
N GLN A 138 14.47 14.37 10.10
CA GLN A 138 14.16 13.16 10.87
C GLN A 138 13.16 13.47 11.98
N TYR A 139 12.16 12.62 12.14
CA TYR A 139 11.06 12.84 13.06
C TYR A 139 10.75 11.55 13.85
N ALA A 140 10.70 11.67 15.18
CA ALA A 140 10.46 10.54 16.09
C ALA A 140 9.14 10.65 16.87
N GLY A 141 8.27 11.59 16.51
CA GLY A 141 6.97 11.76 17.16
C GLY A 141 5.95 10.73 16.70
N PRO A 142 4.94 10.42 17.53
CA PRO A 142 3.93 9.40 17.23
C PRO A 142 2.92 9.82 16.14
N ALA A 143 2.79 11.11 15.90
CA ALA A 143 1.91 11.71 14.90
C ALA A 143 2.65 12.88 14.24
N TYR A 144 1.97 13.83 13.63
CA TYR A 144 2.57 15.08 13.17
C TYR A 144 2.63 16.12 14.30
N PRO A 145 3.56 17.10 14.27
CA PRO A 145 3.60 18.18 15.25
C PRO A 145 2.37 19.09 15.10
N GLN A 146 1.91 19.67 16.22
CA GLN A 146 0.76 20.60 16.21
C GLN A 146 1.07 21.88 15.44
N VAL A 147 2.31 22.32 15.47
CA VAL A 147 2.82 23.48 14.74
C VAL A 147 4.14 23.10 14.10
N ASP A 148 4.25 23.36 12.81
CA ASP A 148 5.51 23.29 12.07
C ASP A 148 5.78 24.67 11.45
N ASP A 149 6.63 25.44 12.13
CA ASP A 149 7.09 26.76 11.67
C ASP A 149 8.35 26.66 10.79
N SER A 150 8.75 25.44 10.39
CA SER A 150 9.91 25.23 9.55
C SER A 150 9.71 25.88 8.18
N PRO A 151 10.66 26.64 7.66
CA PRO A 151 10.56 27.17 6.32
C PRO A 151 10.61 26.03 5.28
N PRO A 152 9.85 26.14 4.18
CA PRO A 152 9.92 25.16 3.10
C PRO A 152 11.35 24.98 2.61
N PRO A 153 11.85 23.75 2.46
CA PRO A 153 13.25 23.47 2.11
C PRO A 153 13.52 23.60 0.59
N PHE A 154 13.27 24.76 0.01
CA PHE A 154 13.38 25.00 -1.44
C PHE A 154 14.72 24.58 -2.04
N ALA A 155 15.84 24.81 -1.33
CA ALA A 155 17.14 24.38 -1.81
C ALA A 155 17.28 22.86 -1.90
N LYS A 156 16.64 22.12 -1.01
CA LYS A 156 16.61 20.66 -1.02
C LYS A 156 15.72 20.12 -2.14
N PHE A 157 14.64 20.83 -2.49
CA PHE A 157 13.78 20.45 -3.63
C PHE A 157 14.54 20.52 -4.95
N GLY A 158 15.34 21.56 -5.20
CA GLY A 158 16.22 21.61 -6.38
C GLY A 158 17.23 20.47 -6.44
N ALA A 159 17.77 20.05 -5.28
CA ALA A 159 18.65 18.88 -5.22
C ALA A 159 17.87 17.56 -5.47
N ALA A 160 16.59 17.49 -5.04
CA ALA A 160 15.74 16.34 -5.26
C ALA A 160 15.39 16.16 -6.76
N GLU A 161 15.10 17.25 -7.50
CA GLU A 161 14.87 17.19 -8.95
C GLU A 161 16.03 16.50 -9.68
N ALA A 162 17.26 16.85 -9.32
CA ALA A 162 18.43 16.27 -9.96
C ALA A 162 18.66 14.79 -9.57
N LYS A 163 18.33 14.42 -8.34
CA LYS A 163 18.64 13.09 -7.80
C LYS A 163 17.58 12.04 -8.13
N PHE A 164 16.31 12.43 -8.14
CA PHE A 164 15.16 11.51 -8.26
C PHE A 164 14.45 11.61 -9.61
N ALA A 165 15.07 12.20 -10.63
CA ALA A 165 14.47 12.35 -11.95
C ALA A 165 13.03 12.88 -11.88
N MET A 166 12.80 13.85 -11.01
CA MET A 166 11.51 14.50 -10.82
C MET A 166 11.58 15.97 -11.25
N LYS A 167 10.45 16.60 -11.48
CA LYS A 167 10.37 18.01 -11.80
C LYS A 167 9.16 18.67 -11.15
N TYR A 168 9.35 19.86 -10.58
CA TYR A 168 8.29 20.70 -10.05
C TYR A 168 7.74 21.67 -11.11
N PHE A 169 6.43 21.94 -11.01
CA PHE A 169 5.70 22.83 -11.90
C PHE A 169 4.88 23.83 -11.07
N PRO A 170 5.51 24.82 -10.43
CA PRO A 170 4.84 25.72 -9.49
C PRO A 170 3.80 26.64 -10.14
N GLU A 171 3.85 26.83 -11.47
CA GLU A 171 2.91 27.66 -12.22
C GLU A 171 1.66 26.89 -12.70
N GLU A 172 1.66 25.57 -12.58
CA GLU A 172 0.51 24.76 -12.97
C GLU A 172 -0.65 24.95 -12.01
N PRO A 173 -1.86 25.20 -12.53
CA PRO A 173 -3.02 25.43 -11.69
C PRO A 173 -3.54 24.14 -11.05
N TYR A 174 -4.07 24.25 -9.84
CA TYR A 174 -4.83 23.18 -9.21
C TYR A 174 -6.27 23.25 -9.74
N THR A 175 -6.67 22.23 -10.51
CA THR A 175 -8.03 22.13 -11.03
C THR A 175 -9.05 21.91 -9.91
N GLU A 176 -10.28 22.35 -10.12
CA GLU A 176 -11.39 22.04 -9.21
C GLU A 176 -11.68 20.53 -9.20
N VAL A 177 -12.33 20.04 -8.13
CA VAL A 177 -12.73 18.64 -8.02
C VAL A 177 -13.64 18.28 -9.19
N THR A 178 -13.25 17.26 -9.94
CA THR A 178 -14.03 16.72 -11.05
C THR A 178 -14.93 15.58 -10.55
N THR A 179 -16.12 15.48 -11.15
CA THR A 179 -16.99 14.31 -10.99
C THR A 179 -16.80 13.44 -12.23
N GLY A 180 -16.18 12.27 -12.05
CA GLY A 180 -16.00 11.34 -13.14
C GLY A 180 -17.09 10.30 -13.23
N PRO A 181 -17.10 9.48 -14.29
CA PRO A 181 -17.91 8.28 -14.38
C PRO A 181 -17.58 7.32 -13.25
N ASP A 182 -18.32 6.23 -13.16
CA ASP A 182 -17.98 5.14 -12.25
C ASP A 182 -16.55 4.68 -12.54
N ASP A 183 -15.73 4.71 -11.51
CA ASP A 183 -14.31 4.43 -11.63
C ASP A 183 -14.10 2.93 -11.85
N SER A 184 -13.21 2.58 -12.76
CA SER A 184 -12.83 1.20 -13.08
C SER A 184 -11.35 1.15 -13.41
N LEU A 185 -10.75 -0.04 -13.33
CA LEU A 185 -9.38 -0.22 -13.80
C LEU A 185 -9.31 0.03 -15.32
N PRO A 186 -8.40 0.90 -15.77
CA PRO A 186 -8.33 1.27 -17.19
C PRO A 186 -7.74 0.18 -18.10
N GLY A 187 -7.07 -0.85 -17.53
CA GLY A 187 -6.39 -1.89 -18.28
C GLY A 187 -5.11 -1.43 -18.98
N THR A 188 -4.63 -0.24 -18.66
CA THR A 188 -3.39 0.36 -19.20
C THR A 188 -2.75 1.28 -18.17
N ALA A 189 -1.47 1.59 -18.36
CA ALA A 189 -0.73 2.51 -17.49
C ALA A 189 -1.17 3.98 -17.77
N SER A 190 -2.28 4.36 -17.16
CA SER A 190 -2.82 5.73 -17.15
C SER A 190 -3.22 6.13 -15.75
N ALA A 191 -3.37 7.44 -15.49
CA ALA A 191 -3.90 7.88 -14.20
C ALA A 191 -5.36 7.46 -14.06
N TYR A 192 -5.75 7.03 -12.86
CA TYR A 192 -7.12 6.68 -12.55
C TYR A 192 -7.44 6.87 -11.07
N PHE A 193 -8.74 6.87 -10.78
CA PHE A 193 -9.27 6.92 -9.43
C PHE A 193 -10.27 5.77 -9.26
N LEU A 194 -10.26 5.12 -8.09
CA LEU A 194 -11.26 4.13 -7.70
C LEU A 194 -11.85 4.47 -6.35
N ARG A 195 -13.16 4.33 -6.22
CA ARG A 195 -13.80 4.35 -4.91
C ARG A 195 -13.61 3.04 -4.16
N ALA A 196 -13.72 3.11 -2.85
CA ALA A 196 -13.64 1.95 -1.97
C ALA A 196 -14.59 0.82 -2.43
N GLY A 197 -14.03 -0.36 -2.60
CA GLY A 197 -14.76 -1.55 -3.05
C GLY A 197 -15.06 -1.59 -4.55
N GLU A 198 -14.56 -0.65 -5.36
CA GLU A 198 -14.56 -0.76 -6.81
C GLU A 198 -13.36 -1.58 -7.30
N GLY A 199 -13.39 -1.96 -8.58
CA GLY A 199 -12.45 -2.88 -9.19
C GLY A 199 -12.98 -4.31 -9.26
N PRO A 200 -12.31 -5.21 -10.02
CA PRO A 200 -12.65 -6.63 -10.09
C PRO A 200 -12.63 -7.27 -8.70
N ARG A 201 -13.66 -8.05 -8.39
CA ARG A 201 -13.87 -8.64 -7.06
C ARG A 201 -14.00 -10.13 -7.15
N HIS A 202 -13.32 -10.83 -6.24
CA HIS A 202 -13.39 -12.29 -6.17
C HIS A 202 -13.47 -12.75 -4.72
N THR A 203 -14.24 -13.82 -4.49
CA THR A 203 -14.32 -14.48 -3.17
C THR A 203 -13.45 -15.72 -3.14
N LEU A 204 -12.73 -15.88 -2.03
CA LEU A 204 -11.95 -17.09 -1.75
C LEU A 204 -11.77 -17.20 -0.22
N PHE A 205 -11.80 -18.38 0.35
CA PHE A 205 -11.67 -18.64 1.79
C PHE A 205 -12.66 -17.85 2.69
N GLY A 206 -13.84 -17.49 2.15
CA GLY A 206 -14.81 -16.64 2.87
C GLY A 206 -14.46 -15.17 2.92
N GLN A 207 -13.47 -14.75 2.18
CA GLN A 207 -13.01 -13.38 2.04
C GLN A 207 -13.44 -12.82 0.68
N VAL A 208 -13.48 -11.50 0.55
CA VAL A 208 -13.58 -10.81 -0.73
C VAL A 208 -12.32 -9.97 -0.94
N ALA A 209 -11.71 -10.10 -2.10
CA ALA A 209 -10.59 -9.30 -2.54
C ALA A 209 -11.00 -8.41 -3.72
N TYR A 210 -10.57 -7.16 -3.67
CA TYR A 210 -10.74 -6.15 -4.71
C TYR A 210 -9.38 -5.90 -5.35
N GLN A 211 -9.26 -6.13 -6.65
CA GLN A 211 -8.06 -5.69 -7.38
C GLN A 211 -8.13 -4.18 -7.55
N VAL A 212 -7.19 -3.47 -6.96
CA VAL A 212 -7.13 -2.00 -7.03
C VAL A 212 -5.99 -1.51 -7.90
N MET A 213 -5.05 -2.38 -8.25
CA MET A 213 -4.01 -2.22 -9.26
C MET A 213 -3.58 -3.58 -9.77
N THR A 214 -3.43 -3.72 -11.08
CA THR A 214 -2.86 -4.92 -11.72
C THR A 214 -1.60 -4.60 -12.50
N GLY A 215 -0.95 -5.63 -13.01
CA GLY A 215 0.19 -5.44 -13.91
C GLY A 215 -0.11 -4.61 -15.16
N ALA A 216 -1.36 -4.56 -15.60
CA ALA A 216 -1.76 -3.74 -16.75
C ALA A 216 -1.64 -2.24 -16.44
N GLU A 217 -2.07 -1.79 -15.26
CA GLU A 217 -2.02 -0.40 -14.84
C GLU A 217 -0.61 0.04 -14.45
N SER A 218 0.20 -0.88 -13.92
CA SER A 218 1.55 -0.59 -13.42
C SER A 218 2.68 -0.90 -14.41
N GLY A 219 2.35 -1.40 -15.61
CA GLY A 219 3.38 -1.89 -16.53
C GLY A 219 4.13 -3.12 -16.01
N GLY A 220 3.48 -3.95 -15.19
CA GLY A 220 4.04 -5.16 -14.60
C GLY A 220 4.86 -4.96 -13.32
N GLN A 221 5.01 -3.74 -12.84
CA GLN A 221 5.86 -3.44 -11.69
C GLN A 221 5.17 -3.74 -10.35
N LEU A 222 3.90 -3.39 -10.24
CA LEU A 222 3.11 -3.50 -9.01
C LEU A 222 1.76 -4.16 -9.24
N GLY A 223 1.35 -4.99 -8.27
CA GLY A 223 -0.02 -5.42 -8.09
C GLY A 223 -0.50 -5.07 -6.69
N MET A 224 -1.79 -4.79 -6.53
CA MET A 224 -2.35 -4.49 -5.22
C MET A 224 -3.80 -4.95 -5.13
N CYS A 225 -4.13 -5.58 -3.99
CA CYS A 225 -5.49 -5.94 -3.59
C CYS A 225 -5.84 -5.33 -2.23
N ALA A 226 -7.10 -4.92 -2.07
CA ALA A 226 -7.68 -4.76 -0.75
C ALA A 226 -8.54 -6.01 -0.45
N THR A 227 -8.28 -6.66 0.68
CA THR A 227 -8.96 -7.89 1.07
C THR A 227 -9.71 -7.69 2.38
N GLU A 228 -10.94 -8.15 2.45
CA GLU A 228 -11.73 -8.11 3.68
C GLU A 228 -12.46 -9.42 3.94
N GLY A 229 -12.68 -9.73 5.20
CA GLY A 229 -13.38 -10.94 5.59
C GLY A 229 -13.64 -11.04 7.09
N PRO A 230 -14.44 -12.03 7.48
CA PRO A 230 -14.72 -12.36 8.87
C PRO A 230 -13.59 -13.17 9.48
N ARG A 231 -13.67 -13.42 10.79
CA ARG A 231 -12.82 -14.42 11.44
C ARG A 231 -12.93 -15.77 10.71
N GLY A 232 -11.78 -16.34 10.38
CA GLY A 232 -11.70 -17.61 9.68
C GLY A 232 -10.40 -18.38 9.98
N PRO A 233 -10.28 -19.58 9.43
CA PRO A 233 -9.04 -20.36 9.50
C PRO A 233 -7.93 -19.62 8.71
N ALA A 234 -6.68 -20.02 9.01
CA ALA A 234 -5.55 -19.57 8.21
C ALA A 234 -5.70 -20.06 6.77
N ILE A 235 -5.28 -19.23 5.81
CA ILE A 235 -5.14 -19.66 4.42
C ILE A 235 -3.99 -20.69 4.33
N PRO A 236 -3.91 -21.52 3.26
CA PRO A 236 -2.80 -22.45 3.11
C PRO A 236 -1.45 -21.73 3.17
N THR A 237 -0.48 -22.30 3.89
CA THR A 237 0.91 -21.81 3.89
C THR A 237 1.49 -21.90 2.49
N HIS A 238 2.18 -20.85 2.06
CA HIS A 238 2.70 -20.74 0.71
C HIS A 238 3.98 -19.91 0.64
N VAL A 239 4.62 -19.95 -0.53
CA VAL A 239 5.86 -19.22 -0.85
C VAL A 239 5.70 -18.56 -2.19
N HIS A 240 6.19 -17.33 -2.32
CA HIS A 240 6.46 -16.65 -3.59
C HIS A 240 7.95 -16.73 -3.88
N GLN A 241 8.35 -17.33 -5.02
CA GLN A 241 9.77 -17.55 -5.31
C GLN A 241 10.50 -16.28 -5.78
N SER A 242 9.77 -15.35 -6.40
CA SER A 242 10.33 -14.14 -7.01
C SER A 242 9.56 -12.86 -6.66
N THR A 243 8.37 -12.99 -6.05
CA THR A 243 7.53 -11.85 -5.70
C THR A 243 7.77 -11.43 -4.26
N TYR A 244 8.08 -10.17 -4.07
CA TYR A 244 8.00 -9.49 -2.77
C TYR A 244 6.54 -9.21 -2.44
N GLU A 245 6.12 -9.51 -1.23
CA GLU A 245 4.80 -9.16 -0.70
C GLU A 245 4.91 -8.26 0.51
N ALA A 246 4.00 -7.30 0.61
CA ALA A 246 3.80 -6.52 1.81
C ALA A 246 2.32 -6.49 2.19
N ILE A 247 2.04 -6.56 3.49
CA ILE A 247 0.68 -6.47 4.02
C ILE A 247 0.59 -5.26 4.97
N TYR A 248 -0.40 -4.41 4.74
CA TYR A 248 -0.75 -3.30 5.62
C TYR A 248 -2.15 -3.52 6.20
N CYS A 249 -2.26 -3.64 7.52
CA CYS A 249 -3.52 -3.87 8.20
C CYS A 249 -4.34 -2.57 8.27
N LEU A 250 -5.49 -2.54 7.61
CA LEU A 250 -6.38 -1.37 7.53
C LEU A 250 -7.39 -1.34 8.68
N GLU A 251 -7.89 -2.52 9.10
CA GLU A 251 -8.90 -2.65 10.13
C GLU A 251 -8.92 -4.07 10.71
N GLY A 252 -9.36 -4.20 11.96
CA GLY A 252 -9.53 -5.48 12.62
C GLY A 252 -8.24 -6.05 13.17
N ARG A 253 -8.06 -7.36 13.03
CA ARG A 253 -6.91 -8.11 13.51
C ARG A 253 -6.54 -9.19 12.51
N LEU A 254 -5.31 -9.16 12.05
CA LEU A 254 -4.75 -10.12 11.11
C LEU A 254 -3.57 -10.84 11.76
N ARG A 255 -3.68 -12.14 11.96
CA ARG A 255 -2.55 -12.97 12.36
C ARG A 255 -1.77 -13.32 11.11
N VAL A 256 -0.48 -13.01 11.12
CA VAL A 256 0.43 -13.37 10.02
C VAL A 256 1.55 -14.21 10.60
N THR A 257 1.90 -15.28 9.92
CA THR A 257 3.06 -16.13 10.27
C THR A 257 4.01 -16.09 9.08
N VAL A 258 5.28 -15.75 9.31
CA VAL A 258 6.33 -15.76 8.29
C VAL A 258 7.52 -16.52 8.83
N ASP A 259 7.99 -17.54 8.10
CA ASP A 259 9.09 -18.45 8.50
C ASP A 259 8.94 -19.02 9.93
N GLY A 260 7.70 -19.22 10.36
CA GLY A 260 7.34 -19.72 11.69
C GLY A 260 7.19 -18.64 12.77
N ASP A 261 7.56 -17.41 12.53
CA ASP A 261 7.35 -16.28 13.44
C ASP A 261 5.93 -15.72 13.26
N GLU A 262 5.17 -15.67 14.35
CA GLU A 262 3.76 -15.27 14.36
C GLU A 262 3.59 -13.87 14.97
N HIS A 263 2.85 -13.00 14.25
CA HIS A 263 2.49 -11.67 14.71
C HIS A 263 1.00 -11.40 14.50
N LEU A 264 0.38 -10.69 15.45
CA LEU A 264 -0.99 -10.21 15.35
C LEU A 264 -0.98 -8.75 14.97
N LEU A 265 -1.27 -8.48 13.70
CA LEU A 265 -1.37 -7.12 13.17
C LEU A 265 -2.71 -6.49 13.54
N THR A 266 -2.67 -5.23 13.89
CA THR A 266 -3.82 -4.34 14.07
C THR A 266 -3.73 -3.17 13.10
N ARG A 267 -4.71 -2.28 13.12
CA ARG A 267 -4.74 -1.15 12.18
C ARG A 267 -3.46 -0.31 12.22
N GLY A 268 -2.84 -0.14 11.07
CA GLY A 268 -1.60 0.62 10.87
C GLY A 268 -0.34 -0.22 10.90
N ASP A 269 -0.44 -1.47 11.37
CA ASP A 269 0.69 -2.39 11.40
C ASP A 269 1.01 -2.92 9.99
N PHE A 270 2.26 -3.24 9.79
CA PHE A 270 2.83 -3.63 8.51
C PHE A 270 3.70 -4.89 8.66
N VAL A 271 3.68 -5.73 7.65
CA VAL A 271 4.61 -6.84 7.52
C VAL A 271 5.24 -6.84 6.13
N SER A 272 6.54 -7.09 6.10
CA SER A 272 7.36 -7.26 4.91
C SER A 272 7.70 -8.73 4.73
N ILE A 273 7.43 -9.26 3.55
CA ILE A 273 7.59 -10.68 3.20
C ILE A 273 8.42 -10.75 1.93
N PRO A 274 9.74 -10.95 2.03
CA PRO A 274 10.59 -11.08 0.84
C PRO A 274 10.32 -12.39 0.10
N ALA A 275 10.70 -12.42 -1.17
CA ALA A 275 10.65 -13.63 -1.98
C ALA A 275 11.37 -14.79 -1.28
N GLY A 276 10.78 -15.98 -1.32
CA GLY A 276 11.30 -17.21 -0.70
C GLY A 276 10.84 -17.44 0.75
N ALA A 277 10.23 -16.48 1.43
CA ALA A 277 9.73 -16.65 2.79
C ALA A 277 8.40 -17.43 2.80
N GLU A 278 8.31 -18.47 3.65
CA GLU A 278 7.07 -19.21 3.87
C GLU A 278 6.11 -18.39 4.72
N HIS A 279 4.86 -18.23 4.27
CA HIS A 279 3.93 -17.42 5.02
C HIS A 279 2.47 -17.86 4.91
N THR A 280 1.68 -17.41 5.86
CA THR A 280 0.23 -17.56 5.91
C THR A 280 -0.39 -16.45 6.74
N TYR A 281 -1.70 -16.24 6.60
CA TYR A 281 -2.44 -15.35 7.48
C TYR A 281 -3.81 -15.91 7.87
N ALA A 282 -4.36 -15.42 8.97
CA ALA A 282 -5.72 -15.66 9.42
C ALA A 282 -6.38 -14.35 9.89
N MET A 283 -7.63 -14.14 9.51
CA MET A 283 -8.43 -13.04 10.03
C MET A 283 -8.99 -13.38 11.40
N GLU A 284 -8.82 -12.50 12.40
CA GLU A 284 -9.13 -12.77 13.80
C GLU A 284 -10.23 -11.88 14.40
N ALA A 285 -10.78 -10.96 13.65
CA ALA A 285 -11.89 -10.11 14.07
C ALA A 285 -13.17 -10.42 13.28
N HIS A 286 -14.32 -9.87 13.72
CA HIS A 286 -15.59 -10.01 12.98
C HIS A 286 -15.51 -9.36 11.60
N LEU A 287 -14.69 -8.33 11.46
CA LEU A 287 -14.28 -7.72 10.23
C LEU A 287 -12.78 -7.47 10.32
N THR A 288 -12.04 -7.98 9.36
CA THR A 288 -10.62 -7.64 9.14
C THR A 288 -10.47 -7.18 7.70
N ARG A 289 -9.72 -6.10 7.53
CA ARG A 289 -9.39 -5.54 6.21
C ARG A 289 -7.91 -5.24 6.14
N PHE A 290 -7.27 -5.62 5.04
CA PHE A 290 -5.88 -5.32 4.79
C PHE A 290 -5.63 -5.02 3.31
N ALA A 291 -4.51 -4.36 3.02
CA ALA A 291 -3.98 -4.18 1.68
C ALA A 291 -2.78 -5.10 1.48
N GLY A 292 -2.82 -5.93 0.44
CA GLY A 292 -1.70 -6.73 -0.06
C GLY A 292 -1.06 -6.03 -1.26
N MET A 293 0.26 -5.89 -1.24
CA MET A 293 1.06 -5.24 -2.29
C MET A 293 2.11 -6.22 -2.79
N TYR A 294 2.25 -6.31 -4.08
CA TYR A 294 3.08 -7.32 -4.76
C TYR A 294 4.03 -6.66 -5.76
N GLY A 295 5.29 -7.04 -5.72
CA GLY A 295 6.30 -6.58 -6.67
C GLY A 295 7.26 -7.70 -7.06
N PRO A 296 7.35 -8.06 -8.37
CA PRO A 296 6.55 -7.56 -9.49
C PRO A 296 5.07 -7.95 -9.40
N ALA A 297 4.23 -7.34 -10.25
CA ALA A 297 2.81 -7.66 -10.35
C ALA A 297 2.58 -9.13 -10.77
N GLY A 298 1.40 -9.66 -10.44
CA GLY A 298 0.96 -11.01 -10.79
C GLY A 298 0.15 -11.65 -9.68
N MET A 299 0.59 -11.52 -8.43
CA MET A 299 -0.06 -12.15 -7.27
C MET A 299 -1.39 -11.50 -6.89
N GLU A 300 -1.63 -10.25 -7.27
CA GLU A 300 -2.93 -9.60 -7.12
C GLU A 300 -4.07 -10.36 -7.84
N ARG A 301 -3.72 -11.24 -8.79
CA ARG A 301 -4.65 -12.11 -9.52
C ARG A 301 -4.98 -13.40 -8.80
N PHE A 302 -4.40 -13.66 -7.63
CA PHE A 302 -4.61 -14.95 -6.94
C PHE A 302 -6.10 -15.23 -6.68
N HIS A 303 -6.87 -14.26 -6.18
CA HIS A 303 -8.30 -14.43 -5.95
C HIS A 303 -9.11 -14.55 -7.27
N GLU A 304 -8.63 -13.95 -8.35
CA GLU A 304 -9.24 -14.11 -9.69
C GLU A 304 -9.10 -15.54 -10.20
N VAL A 305 -7.91 -16.13 -10.11
CA VAL A 305 -7.62 -17.47 -10.64
C VAL A 305 -8.19 -18.55 -9.70
N ALA A 306 -7.93 -18.45 -8.40
CA ALA A 306 -8.31 -19.46 -7.42
C ALA A 306 -9.75 -19.33 -6.90
N GLY A 307 -10.33 -18.12 -6.95
CA GLY A 307 -11.64 -17.80 -6.37
C GLY A 307 -12.78 -17.77 -7.37
N GLN A 308 -13.87 -17.13 -6.96
CA GLN A 308 -15.08 -16.93 -7.76
C GLN A 308 -15.40 -15.44 -7.84
N VAL A 309 -15.98 -14.99 -8.95
CA VAL A 309 -16.46 -13.62 -9.10
C VAL A 309 -17.44 -13.29 -8.00
N ALA A 310 -17.21 -12.21 -7.27
CA ALA A 310 -18.10 -11.75 -6.22
C ALA A 310 -19.22 -10.89 -6.81
N GLU A 311 -20.47 -11.30 -6.61
CA GLU A 311 -21.66 -10.55 -7.04
C GLU A 311 -21.89 -9.30 -6.16
N HIS A 312 -21.44 -9.36 -4.90
CA HIS A 312 -21.63 -8.33 -3.89
C HIS A 312 -20.30 -7.73 -3.42
N ARG A 313 -20.38 -6.53 -2.83
CA ARG A 313 -19.20 -5.84 -2.26
C ARG A 313 -18.81 -6.32 -0.87
N ILE A 314 -19.55 -7.27 -0.30
CA ILE A 314 -19.31 -7.84 1.02
C ILE A 314 -18.92 -9.30 0.89
N PHE A 315 -18.12 -9.78 1.82
CA PHE A 315 -17.78 -11.20 1.90
C PHE A 315 -19.03 -12.07 2.19
N PRO A 316 -19.02 -13.34 1.77
CA PRO A 316 -20.16 -14.22 1.97
C PRO A 316 -20.35 -14.58 3.45
N GLU A 317 -21.62 -14.75 3.88
CA GLU A 317 -21.92 -15.21 5.26
C GLU A 317 -21.35 -16.60 5.56
N GLN A 318 -21.24 -17.45 4.54
CA GLN A 318 -20.63 -18.78 4.62
C GLN A 318 -19.56 -18.89 3.56
N ALA A 319 -18.38 -19.32 4.00
CA ALA A 319 -17.27 -19.58 3.09
C ALA A 319 -17.57 -20.82 2.24
N ASP A 320 -17.48 -20.69 0.92
CA ASP A 320 -17.40 -21.85 0.07
C ASP A 320 -16.04 -22.56 0.28
N PRO A 321 -16.02 -23.91 0.23
CA PRO A 321 -14.76 -24.63 0.24
C PRO A 321 -13.88 -24.17 -0.94
N ALA A 322 -12.60 -23.97 -0.67
CA ALA A 322 -11.66 -23.72 -1.75
C ALA A 322 -11.63 -24.91 -2.73
N ASP A 323 -11.72 -24.61 -4.02
CA ASP A 323 -11.65 -25.63 -5.08
C ASP A 323 -10.20 -26.05 -5.29
N PRO A 324 -9.82 -27.33 -5.04
CA PRO A 324 -8.45 -27.80 -5.20
C PRO A 324 -7.91 -27.66 -6.63
N ASP A 325 -8.77 -27.80 -7.65
CA ASP A 325 -8.36 -27.69 -9.05
C ASP A 325 -8.01 -26.23 -9.39
N ARG A 326 -8.76 -25.27 -8.85
CA ARG A 326 -8.45 -23.84 -8.99
C ARG A 326 -7.19 -23.42 -8.22
N LEU A 327 -6.96 -23.96 -7.04
CA LEU A 327 -5.71 -23.74 -6.32
C LEU A 327 -4.51 -24.30 -7.08
N ALA A 328 -4.65 -25.50 -7.68
CA ALA A 328 -3.63 -26.08 -8.53
C ALA A 328 -3.40 -25.24 -9.80
N ALA A 329 -4.44 -24.69 -10.41
CA ALA A 329 -4.32 -23.76 -11.53
C ALA A 329 -3.58 -22.48 -11.13
N ALA A 330 -3.88 -21.90 -9.97
CA ALA A 330 -3.16 -20.75 -9.45
C ALA A 330 -1.68 -21.05 -9.23
N ALA A 331 -1.33 -22.21 -8.67
CA ALA A 331 0.05 -22.64 -8.49
C ALA A 331 0.78 -22.89 -9.83
N ALA A 332 0.05 -23.20 -10.89
CA ALA A 332 0.63 -23.40 -12.22
C ALA A 332 0.81 -22.09 -13.01
N GLU A 333 -0.03 -21.08 -12.73
CA GLU A 333 -0.07 -19.82 -13.48
C GLU A 333 0.69 -18.67 -12.77
N LEU A 334 0.63 -18.64 -11.43
CA LEU A 334 1.15 -17.56 -10.61
C LEU A 334 2.40 -17.98 -9.84
N ASP A 335 3.11 -16.99 -9.30
CA ASP A 335 4.29 -17.21 -8.45
C ASP A 335 3.87 -17.64 -7.02
N ILE A 336 3.21 -18.78 -6.91
CA ILE A 336 2.78 -19.34 -5.62
C ILE A 336 3.04 -20.85 -5.55
N THR A 337 3.64 -21.29 -4.46
CA THR A 337 3.83 -22.71 -4.15
C THR A 337 3.24 -22.97 -2.76
N PHE A 338 2.24 -23.85 -2.67
CA PHE A 338 1.67 -24.24 -1.40
C PHE A 338 2.59 -25.25 -0.69
N VAL A 339 2.80 -25.00 0.62
CA VAL A 339 3.58 -25.85 1.52
C VAL A 339 2.59 -26.71 2.30
N GLY A 340 2.62 -28.03 2.08
CA GLY A 340 1.66 -28.97 2.67
C GLY A 340 2.29 -29.99 3.55
#